data_dcc22250e639646bbe060fa0d1f8163b
#
_entry.id   dcc22250e639646bbe060fa0d1f8163b
#
_cell.length_a   1.000
_cell.length_b   1.000
_cell.length_c   1.000
_cell.angle_alpha   90.00
_cell.angle_beta   90.00
_cell.angle_gamma   90.00
#
_symmetry.space_group_name_H-M   'P 1'
#
loop_
_entity.id
_entity.type
_entity.pdbx_description
1 polymer ?
#
loop_
_entity_poly.entity_id
_entity_poly.type
_entity_poly.pdbx_seq_one_letter_code
_entity_poly.pdbx_strand_id
1 'polypeptide(L)'
;MPKLNITPPDLRRILCFVAEAIGKEEAHLNSLDAAIGDGDHGITMRVGFEAVKAKLGALDASVTIDGVLTESGAAFMGATGGAIGVLLGKMLMSAGAALQGCKEIGTSELRVLLNSMEAAVASAGKAKPGDKTILDAVHAANQAVATTAEADESLPNMLSRASLAAGTAAQNTAGMRARVGRASRLGDRVLGHPDPGAVSFSIIMRAMAEWLEER
;
A
#
# COMPACT_ATOMS: atom_id res chain seq x y z
N MET A 1 -27.91 -0.04 -7.99
CA MET A 1 -27.40 0.60 -6.75
C MET A 1 -26.56 1.79 -7.14
N PRO A 2 -26.53 2.92 -6.38
CA PRO A 2 -25.61 4.00 -6.67
C PRO A 2 -24.17 3.45 -6.64
N LYS A 3 -23.33 3.86 -7.60
CA LYS A 3 -21.91 3.48 -7.60
C LYS A 3 -21.26 4.12 -6.37
N LEU A 4 -20.73 3.30 -5.47
CA LEU A 4 -20.00 3.78 -4.30
C LEU A 4 -18.58 4.17 -4.78
N ASN A 5 -18.31 5.47 -4.87
CA ASN A 5 -16.99 6.01 -5.21
C ASN A 5 -16.37 6.66 -3.96
N ILE A 6 -15.04 6.72 -3.91
CA ILE A 6 -14.29 7.33 -2.82
C ILE A 6 -14.09 8.81 -3.12
N THR A 7 -14.70 9.68 -2.33
CA THR A 7 -14.50 11.13 -2.39
C THR A 7 -13.24 11.55 -1.62
N PRO A 8 -12.73 12.79 -1.77
CA PRO A 8 -11.60 13.28 -0.97
C PRO A 8 -11.80 13.16 0.55
N PRO A 9 -12.98 13.50 1.14
CA PRO A 9 -13.25 13.23 2.55
C PRO A 9 -13.21 11.75 2.92
N ASP A 10 -13.68 10.87 2.02
CA ASP A 10 -13.63 9.42 2.26
C ASP A 10 -12.19 8.90 2.22
N LEU A 11 -11.38 9.35 1.26
CA LEU A 11 -9.97 8.97 1.18
C LEU A 11 -9.20 9.38 2.44
N ARG A 12 -9.48 10.58 2.99
CA ARG A 12 -8.90 10.99 4.28
C ARG A 12 -9.28 10.04 5.42
N ARG A 13 -10.54 9.62 5.49
CA ARG A 13 -11.02 8.67 6.52
C ARG A 13 -10.41 7.29 6.33
N ILE A 14 -10.33 6.82 5.08
CA ILE A 14 -9.67 5.55 4.73
C ILE A 14 -8.21 5.56 5.19
N LEU A 15 -7.44 6.61 4.90
CA LEU A 15 -6.04 6.68 5.31
C LEU A 15 -5.86 6.77 6.83
N CYS A 16 -6.79 7.40 7.54
CA CYS A 16 -6.83 7.36 9.00
C CYS A 16 -7.13 5.94 9.53
N PHE A 17 -8.07 5.23 8.91
CA PHE A 17 -8.40 3.85 9.26
C PHE A 17 -7.21 2.90 8.98
N VAL A 18 -6.53 3.09 7.84
CA VAL A 18 -5.27 2.38 7.53
C VAL A 18 -4.21 2.64 8.60
N ALA A 19 -4.06 3.87 9.06
CA ALA A 19 -3.10 4.20 10.12
C ALA A 19 -3.39 3.42 11.42
N GLU A 20 -4.67 3.26 11.77
CA GLU A 20 -5.08 2.48 12.94
C GLU A 20 -4.84 0.98 12.75
N ALA A 21 -5.12 0.45 11.56
CA ALA A 21 -4.86 -0.95 11.23
C ALA A 21 -3.35 -1.28 11.28
N ILE A 22 -2.52 -0.42 10.72
CA ILE A 22 -1.05 -0.57 10.77
C ILE A 22 -0.53 -0.50 12.22
N GLY A 23 -1.06 0.43 13.03
CA GLY A 23 -0.68 0.54 14.45
C GLY A 23 -0.97 -0.72 15.26
N LYS A 24 -2.08 -1.42 14.98
CA LYS A 24 -2.43 -2.70 15.62
C LYS A 24 -1.49 -3.84 15.23
N GLU A 25 -0.87 -3.78 14.07
CA GLU A 25 0.01 -4.81 13.52
C GLU A 25 1.50 -4.51 13.73
N GLU A 26 1.86 -3.45 14.47
CA GLU A 26 3.27 -3.05 14.68
C GLU A 26 4.14 -4.21 15.18
N ALA A 27 3.70 -4.89 16.25
CA ALA A 27 4.47 -5.98 16.84
C ALA A 27 4.64 -7.17 15.87
N HIS A 28 3.61 -7.48 15.09
CA HIS A 28 3.67 -8.51 14.07
C HIS A 28 4.67 -8.16 12.96
N LEU A 29 4.59 -6.94 12.43
CA LEU A 29 5.49 -6.46 11.38
C LEU A 29 6.96 -6.41 11.85
N ASN A 30 7.20 -6.00 13.11
CA ASN A 30 8.53 -6.05 13.72
C ASN A 30 9.05 -7.49 13.83
N SER A 31 8.20 -8.43 14.22
CA SER A 31 8.58 -9.84 14.32
C SER A 31 8.96 -10.44 12.97
N LEU A 32 8.22 -10.11 11.91
CA LEU A 32 8.55 -10.53 10.54
C LEU A 32 9.90 -9.97 10.10
N ASP A 33 10.13 -8.69 10.36
CA ASP A 33 11.38 -8.03 9.98
C ASP A 33 12.57 -8.52 10.79
N ALA A 34 12.41 -8.81 12.07
CA ALA A 34 13.48 -9.35 12.92
C ALA A 34 14.03 -10.69 12.41
N ALA A 35 13.24 -11.46 11.65
CA ALA A 35 13.67 -12.71 11.06
C ALA A 35 14.61 -12.52 9.85
N ILE A 36 14.48 -11.40 9.11
CA ILE A 36 15.18 -11.16 7.85
C ILE A 36 15.74 -9.74 7.70
N GLY A 37 15.64 -8.91 8.74
CA GLY A 37 16.05 -7.51 8.79
C GLY A 37 16.55 -7.08 10.16
N ASP A 38 16.23 -5.85 10.55
CA ASP A 38 16.65 -5.22 11.83
C ASP A 38 15.50 -5.10 12.85
N GLY A 39 14.28 -5.55 12.52
CA GLY A 39 13.16 -5.67 13.46
C GLY A 39 12.40 -4.37 13.72
N ASP A 40 12.54 -3.35 12.89
CA ASP A 40 11.94 -2.03 13.10
C ASP A 40 10.86 -1.64 12.08
N HIS A 41 10.51 -2.55 11.16
CA HIS A 41 9.57 -2.26 10.08
C HIS A 41 8.20 -1.80 10.58
N GLY A 42 7.65 -2.44 11.61
CA GLY A 42 6.36 -2.07 12.19
C GLY A 42 6.39 -0.68 12.84
N ILE A 43 7.46 -0.36 13.57
CA ILE A 43 7.68 0.97 14.15
C ILE A 43 7.72 2.01 13.03
N THR A 44 8.50 1.76 11.97
CA THR A 44 8.62 2.66 10.82
C THR A 44 7.27 2.89 10.15
N MET A 45 6.50 1.83 9.92
CA MET A 45 5.15 1.93 9.34
C MET A 45 4.20 2.75 10.21
N ARG A 46 4.17 2.50 11.53
CA ARG A 46 3.35 3.27 12.46
C ARG A 46 3.74 4.75 12.46
N VAL A 47 5.01 5.07 12.63
CA VAL A 47 5.50 6.46 12.64
C VAL A 47 5.13 7.19 11.35
N GLY A 48 5.30 6.54 10.20
CA GLY A 48 4.94 7.09 8.91
C GLY A 48 3.43 7.37 8.78
N PHE A 49 2.58 6.44 9.20
CA PHE A 49 1.13 6.64 9.16
C PHE A 49 0.60 7.60 10.22
N GLU A 50 1.24 7.73 11.37
CA GLU A 50 0.94 8.81 12.33
C GLU A 50 1.21 10.20 11.72
N ALA A 51 2.33 10.35 10.99
CA ALA A 51 2.61 11.59 10.27
C ALA A 51 1.59 11.86 9.16
N VAL A 52 1.15 10.83 8.43
CA VAL A 52 0.04 10.94 7.47
C VAL A 52 -1.22 11.43 8.17
N LYS A 53 -1.64 10.80 9.27
CA LYS A 53 -2.84 11.18 10.03
C LYS A 53 -2.76 12.64 10.51
N ALA A 54 -1.62 13.08 11.04
CA ALA A 54 -1.40 14.46 11.45
C ALA A 54 -1.51 15.43 10.27
N LYS A 55 -0.88 15.09 9.13
CA LYS A 55 -0.95 15.89 7.90
C LYS A 55 -2.38 16.02 7.38
N LEU A 56 -3.13 14.92 7.32
CA LEU A 56 -4.53 14.91 6.89
C LEU A 56 -5.42 15.79 7.76
N GLY A 57 -5.15 15.85 9.08
CA GLY A 57 -5.85 16.73 10.01
C GLY A 57 -5.62 18.22 9.74
N ALA A 58 -4.48 18.58 9.15
CA ALA A 58 -4.10 19.96 8.84
C ALA A 58 -4.48 20.41 7.41
N LEU A 59 -4.94 19.49 6.54
CA LEU A 59 -5.34 19.83 5.17
C LEU A 59 -6.68 20.56 5.16
N ASP A 60 -6.80 21.53 4.24
CA ASP A 60 -8.06 22.22 3.97
C ASP A 60 -9.17 21.24 3.55
N ALA A 61 -10.43 21.63 3.79
CA ALA A 61 -11.59 20.83 3.41
C ALA A 61 -11.77 20.68 1.90
N SER A 62 -11.21 21.61 1.10
CA SER A 62 -11.26 21.64 -0.36
C SER A 62 -10.16 20.80 -1.02
N VAL A 63 -9.32 20.08 -0.24
CA VAL A 63 -8.24 19.27 -0.79
C VAL A 63 -8.79 18.22 -1.77
N THR A 64 -8.11 18.06 -2.90
CA THR A 64 -8.45 17.12 -3.96
C THR A 64 -7.89 15.71 -3.69
N ILE A 65 -8.34 14.69 -4.46
CA ILE A 65 -7.82 13.31 -4.38
C ILE A 65 -6.29 13.30 -4.51
N ASP A 66 -5.77 13.94 -5.53
CA ASP A 66 -4.32 14.02 -5.79
C ASP A 66 -3.57 14.75 -4.68
N GLY A 67 -4.18 15.81 -4.12
CA GLY A 67 -3.63 16.52 -2.97
C GLY A 67 -3.56 15.64 -1.72
N VAL A 68 -4.61 14.87 -1.39
CA VAL A 68 -4.60 13.94 -0.26
C VAL A 68 -3.48 12.91 -0.40
N LEU A 69 -3.34 12.29 -1.59
CA LEU A 69 -2.32 11.25 -1.82
C LEU A 69 -0.90 11.82 -1.79
N THR A 70 -0.68 12.97 -2.47
CA THR A 70 0.65 13.59 -2.55
C THR A 70 1.14 14.04 -1.19
N GLU A 71 0.28 14.73 -0.41
CA GLU A 71 0.61 15.21 0.92
C GLU A 71 0.82 14.06 1.91
N SER A 72 0.04 12.98 1.78
CA SER A 72 0.24 11.76 2.58
C SER A 72 1.57 11.09 2.27
N GLY A 73 1.94 10.97 0.99
CA GLY A 73 3.21 10.41 0.57
C GLY A 73 4.41 11.23 1.05
N ALA A 74 4.32 12.56 0.96
CA ALA A 74 5.36 13.46 1.44
C ALA A 74 5.51 13.39 2.97
N ALA A 75 4.39 13.35 3.71
CA ALA A 75 4.40 13.22 5.17
C ALA A 75 5.01 11.90 5.62
N PHE A 76 4.62 10.78 5.00
CA PHE A 76 5.17 9.47 5.30
C PHE A 76 6.69 9.44 5.07
N MET A 77 7.14 9.86 3.88
CA MET A 77 8.55 9.87 3.50
C MET A 77 9.38 10.80 4.38
N GLY A 78 8.82 11.95 4.78
CA GLY A 78 9.50 12.93 5.63
C GLY A 78 9.67 12.47 7.09
N ALA A 79 8.78 11.62 7.58
CA ALA A 79 8.81 11.12 8.96
C ALA A 79 9.61 9.82 9.12
N THR A 80 9.87 9.10 8.03
CA THR A 80 10.50 7.78 8.08
C THR A 80 11.81 7.74 7.31
N GLY A 81 12.71 6.88 7.77
CA GLY A 81 13.96 6.57 7.08
C GLY A 81 13.88 5.25 6.29
N GLY A 82 15.02 4.86 5.73
CA GLY A 82 15.17 3.56 5.09
C GLY A 82 14.46 3.42 3.75
N ALA A 83 14.44 2.19 3.24
CA ALA A 83 13.87 1.90 1.92
C ALA A 83 12.35 2.07 1.91
N ILE A 84 11.65 1.62 2.96
CA ILE A 84 10.19 1.64 3.00
C ILE A 84 9.63 3.06 2.99
N GLY A 85 10.30 4.01 3.65
CA GLY A 85 9.91 5.42 3.62
C GLY A 85 9.87 5.98 2.20
N VAL A 86 10.92 5.70 1.43
CA VAL A 86 11.03 6.11 0.03
C VAL A 86 10.02 5.38 -0.86
N LEU A 87 9.87 4.06 -0.68
CA LEU A 87 8.99 3.24 -1.52
C LEU A 87 7.53 3.64 -1.33
N LEU A 88 7.05 3.68 -0.10
CA LEU A 88 5.65 4.00 0.21
C LEU A 88 5.34 5.48 -0.08
N GLY A 89 6.24 6.38 0.26
CA GLY A 89 6.08 7.80 -0.06
C GLY A 89 5.95 8.04 -1.56
N LYS A 90 6.87 7.49 -2.37
CA LYS A 90 6.80 7.59 -3.84
C LYS A 90 5.57 6.91 -4.42
N MET A 91 5.16 5.77 -3.86
CA MET A 91 3.95 5.06 -4.26
C MET A 91 2.71 5.95 -4.13
N LEU A 92 2.52 6.59 -2.98
CA LEU A 92 1.39 7.50 -2.73
C LEU A 92 1.47 8.76 -3.61
N MET A 93 2.66 9.37 -3.72
CA MET A 93 2.85 10.56 -4.56
C MET A 93 2.61 10.27 -6.05
N SER A 94 3.06 9.11 -6.55
CA SER A 94 2.81 8.68 -7.93
C SER A 94 1.33 8.44 -8.20
N ALA A 95 0.62 7.84 -7.23
CA ALA A 95 -0.83 7.67 -7.30
C ALA A 95 -1.55 9.02 -7.35
N GLY A 96 -1.13 9.99 -6.54
CA GLY A 96 -1.64 11.36 -6.59
C GLY A 96 -1.44 12.00 -7.97
N ALA A 97 -0.22 11.96 -8.49
CA ALA A 97 0.09 12.51 -9.81
C ALA A 97 -0.75 11.87 -10.94
N ALA A 98 -0.97 10.54 -10.87
CA ALA A 98 -1.76 9.82 -11.86
C ALA A 98 -3.27 10.14 -11.78
N LEU A 99 -3.76 10.58 -10.63
CA LEU A 99 -5.17 10.95 -10.40
C LEU A 99 -5.40 12.46 -10.38
N GLN A 100 -4.46 13.26 -10.92
CA GLN A 100 -4.59 14.70 -10.94
C GLN A 100 -5.90 15.12 -11.65
N GLY A 101 -6.69 15.97 -10.98
CA GLY A 101 -7.96 16.47 -11.47
C GLY A 101 -9.14 15.51 -11.30
N CYS A 102 -8.93 14.29 -10.81
CA CYS A 102 -10.03 13.38 -10.47
C CYS A 102 -10.80 13.90 -9.26
N LYS A 103 -12.14 13.86 -9.35
CA LYS A 103 -13.02 14.30 -8.26
C LYS A 103 -13.27 13.20 -7.23
N GLU A 104 -13.21 11.95 -7.67
CA GLU A 104 -13.48 10.75 -6.88
C GLU A 104 -12.72 9.56 -7.47
N ILE A 105 -12.53 8.49 -6.69
CA ILE A 105 -11.96 7.24 -7.14
C ILE A 105 -13.10 6.24 -7.34
N GLY A 106 -13.33 5.89 -8.59
CA GLY A 106 -14.17 4.77 -9.01
C GLY A 106 -13.30 3.57 -9.43
N THR A 107 -13.91 2.65 -10.17
CA THR A 107 -13.22 1.42 -10.63
C THR A 107 -12.10 1.72 -11.63
N SER A 108 -12.30 2.71 -12.53
CA SER A 108 -11.28 3.16 -13.47
C SER A 108 -10.09 3.82 -12.78
N GLU A 109 -10.36 4.70 -11.82
CA GLU A 109 -9.34 5.40 -11.06
C GLU A 109 -8.56 4.44 -10.14
N LEU A 110 -9.19 3.39 -9.59
CA LEU A 110 -8.51 2.35 -8.83
C LEU A 110 -7.47 1.60 -9.68
N ARG A 111 -7.79 1.30 -10.95
CA ARG A 111 -6.82 0.69 -11.88
C ARG A 111 -5.62 1.62 -12.14
N VAL A 112 -5.90 2.89 -12.41
CA VAL A 112 -4.85 3.90 -12.62
C VAL A 112 -3.97 4.02 -11.38
N LEU A 113 -4.58 4.07 -10.20
CA LEU A 113 -3.91 4.17 -8.90
C LEU A 113 -2.95 2.99 -8.69
N LEU A 114 -3.44 1.75 -8.78
CA LEU A 114 -2.61 0.55 -8.54
C LEU A 114 -1.50 0.40 -9.59
N ASN A 115 -1.78 0.69 -10.85
CA ASN A 115 -0.77 0.66 -11.90
C ASN A 115 0.36 1.69 -11.67
N SER A 116 0.01 2.90 -11.25
CA SER A 116 1.01 3.93 -10.93
C SER A 116 1.82 3.60 -9.69
N MET A 117 1.19 3.00 -8.67
CA MET A 117 1.86 2.50 -7.47
C MET A 117 2.89 1.41 -7.81
N GLU A 118 2.50 0.44 -8.64
CA GLU A 118 3.40 -0.63 -9.10
C GLU A 118 4.63 -0.06 -9.82
N ALA A 119 4.42 0.82 -10.79
CA ALA A 119 5.50 1.46 -11.54
C ALA A 119 6.46 2.24 -10.63
N ALA A 120 5.92 2.98 -9.65
CA ALA A 120 6.71 3.76 -8.71
C ALA A 120 7.58 2.87 -7.81
N VAL A 121 7.01 1.79 -7.26
CA VAL A 121 7.73 0.85 -6.39
C VAL A 121 8.78 0.06 -7.17
N ALA A 122 8.45 -0.42 -8.36
CA ALA A 122 9.40 -1.12 -9.23
C ALA A 122 10.62 -0.24 -9.57
N SER A 123 10.36 1.00 -9.97
CA SER A 123 11.42 1.97 -10.31
C SER A 123 12.28 2.35 -9.10
N ALA A 124 11.65 2.72 -7.98
CA ALA A 124 12.36 3.18 -6.79
C ALA A 124 13.13 2.04 -6.10
N GLY A 125 12.54 0.84 -6.05
CA GLY A 125 13.15 -0.36 -5.45
C GLY A 125 14.13 -1.08 -6.37
N LYS A 126 14.15 -0.74 -7.67
CA LYS A 126 14.89 -1.50 -8.70
C LYS A 126 14.58 -2.99 -8.63
N ALA A 127 13.32 -3.31 -8.36
CA ALA A 127 12.82 -4.65 -8.16
C ALA A 127 11.87 -5.06 -9.29
N LYS A 128 11.68 -6.35 -9.43
CA LYS A 128 10.66 -6.96 -10.29
C LYS A 128 9.85 -7.99 -9.51
N PRO A 129 8.64 -8.34 -9.96
CA PRO A 129 7.86 -9.42 -9.33
C PRO A 129 8.69 -10.70 -9.20
N GLY A 130 8.64 -11.34 -8.04
CA GLY A 130 9.44 -12.52 -7.68
C GLY A 130 10.75 -12.21 -6.96
N ASP A 131 11.08 -10.93 -6.69
CA ASP A 131 12.29 -10.53 -5.99
C ASP A 131 12.14 -10.54 -4.45
N LYS A 132 10.97 -10.94 -3.92
CA LYS A 132 10.64 -10.97 -2.48
C LYS A 132 10.69 -9.57 -1.86
N THR A 133 9.75 -8.72 -2.27
CA THR A 133 9.62 -7.34 -1.83
C THR A 133 8.15 -6.92 -1.74
N ILE A 134 7.88 -5.72 -1.21
CA ILE A 134 6.56 -5.07 -1.29
C ILE A 134 5.96 -5.11 -2.70
N LEU A 135 6.81 -5.08 -3.75
CA LEU A 135 6.35 -5.09 -5.14
C LEU A 135 5.54 -6.35 -5.49
N ASP A 136 5.84 -7.49 -4.87
CA ASP A 136 5.10 -8.73 -5.13
C ASP A 136 3.62 -8.62 -4.76
N ALA A 137 3.33 -7.97 -3.63
CA ALA A 137 1.96 -7.73 -3.19
C ALA A 137 1.28 -6.62 -4.01
N VAL A 138 2.00 -5.54 -4.35
CA VAL A 138 1.49 -4.45 -5.19
C VAL A 138 1.16 -4.96 -6.59
N HIS A 139 2.05 -5.75 -7.20
CA HIS A 139 1.85 -6.38 -8.50
C HIS A 139 0.60 -7.27 -8.52
N ALA A 140 0.45 -8.13 -7.52
CA ALA A 140 -0.71 -9.03 -7.42
C ALA A 140 -2.03 -8.25 -7.31
N ALA A 141 -2.07 -7.18 -6.50
CA ALA A 141 -3.24 -6.30 -6.40
C ALA A 141 -3.57 -5.64 -7.74
N ASN A 142 -2.56 -5.10 -8.44
CA ASN A 142 -2.73 -4.47 -9.74
C ASN A 142 -3.24 -5.48 -10.79
N GLN A 143 -2.65 -6.67 -10.87
CA GLN A 143 -3.10 -7.72 -11.79
C GLN A 143 -4.54 -8.17 -11.51
N ALA A 144 -4.92 -8.26 -10.23
CA ALA A 144 -6.28 -8.63 -9.85
C ALA A 144 -7.34 -7.64 -10.37
N VAL A 145 -7.02 -6.34 -10.48
CA VAL A 145 -7.97 -5.34 -11.01
C VAL A 145 -7.86 -5.15 -12.51
N ALA A 146 -6.73 -5.53 -13.14
CA ALA A 146 -6.52 -5.37 -14.58
C ALA A 146 -7.34 -6.38 -15.42
N THR A 147 -7.55 -7.59 -14.89
CA THR A 147 -8.08 -8.74 -15.63
C THR A 147 -9.61 -8.79 -15.74
N THR A 148 -10.37 -7.91 -15.07
CA THR A 148 -11.83 -7.97 -15.11
C THR A 148 -12.40 -7.11 -16.22
N ALA A 149 -13.00 -7.80 -17.19
CA ALA A 149 -13.82 -7.23 -18.26
C ALA A 149 -15.30 -7.06 -17.84
N GLU A 150 -15.63 -7.25 -16.56
CA GLU A 150 -17.01 -7.12 -16.09
C GLU A 150 -17.39 -5.63 -16.03
N ALA A 151 -18.22 -5.22 -16.98
CA ALA A 151 -18.68 -3.84 -17.14
C ALA A 151 -19.45 -3.30 -15.92
N ASP A 152 -19.84 -4.17 -14.98
CA ASP A 152 -20.68 -3.87 -13.81
C ASP A 152 -20.02 -4.16 -12.46
N GLU A 153 -18.69 -4.37 -12.40
CA GLU A 153 -18.03 -4.60 -11.12
C GLU A 153 -18.09 -3.35 -10.22
N SER A 154 -18.51 -3.54 -8.97
CA SER A 154 -18.50 -2.47 -7.98
C SER A 154 -17.10 -2.20 -7.42
N LEU A 155 -16.83 -0.95 -7.01
CA LEU A 155 -15.55 -0.60 -6.40
C LEU A 155 -15.22 -1.43 -5.14
N PRO A 156 -16.17 -1.70 -4.22
CA PRO A 156 -15.91 -2.59 -3.07
C PRO A 156 -15.47 -3.99 -3.50
N ASN A 157 -16.15 -4.62 -4.47
CA ASN A 157 -15.78 -5.96 -4.94
C ASN A 157 -14.38 -5.96 -5.57
N MET A 158 -14.07 -4.95 -6.37
CA MET A 158 -12.76 -4.80 -6.99
C MET A 158 -11.66 -4.63 -5.94
N LEU A 159 -11.90 -3.82 -4.91
CA LEU A 159 -10.93 -3.58 -3.84
C LEU A 159 -10.76 -4.81 -2.94
N SER A 160 -11.84 -5.52 -2.61
CA SER A 160 -11.79 -6.80 -1.86
C SER A 160 -10.96 -7.84 -2.60
N ARG A 161 -11.15 -7.98 -3.92
CA ARG A 161 -10.34 -8.87 -4.75
C ARG A 161 -8.86 -8.49 -4.81
N ALA A 162 -8.56 -7.20 -4.95
CA ALA A 162 -7.19 -6.69 -4.92
C ALA A 162 -6.52 -6.95 -3.56
N SER A 163 -7.26 -6.76 -2.48
CA SER A 163 -6.82 -7.05 -1.11
C SER A 163 -6.48 -8.53 -0.91
N LEU A 164 -7.36 -9.43 -1.37
CA LEU A 164 -7.12 -10.87 -1.28
C LEU A 164 -5.89 -11.29 -2.08
N ALA A 165 -5.71 -10.75 -3.29
CA ALA A 165 -4.55 -11.02 -4.12
C ALA A 165 -3.25 -10.53 -3.47
N ALA A 166 -3.25 -9.32 -2.90
CA ALA A 166 -2.12 -8.76 -2.17
C ALA A 166 -1.76 -9.64 -0.95
N GLY A 167 -2.75 -10.08 -0.17
CA GLY A 167 -2.54 -10.94 0.99
C GLY A 167 -1.94 -12.29 0.62
N THR A 168 -2.48 -12.93 -0.42
CA THR A 168 -1.95 -14.20 -0.94
C THR A 168 -0.52 -14.05 -1.43
N ALA A 169 -0.23 -13.00 -2.20
CA ALA A 169 1.11 -12.74 -2.69
C ALA A 169 2.10 -12.45 -1.56
N ALA A 170 1.69 -11.67 -0.55
CA ALA A 170 2.52 -11.38 0.62
C ALA A 170 2.94 -12.68 1.34
N GLN A 171 2.01 -13.61 1.57
CA GLN A 171 2.31 -14.91 2.18
C GLN A 171 3.22 -15.76 1.28
N ASN A 172 3.00 -15.76 -0.03
CA ASN A 172 3.82 -16.51 -1.00
C ASN A 172 5.27 -16.03 -1.05
N THR A 173 5.57 -14.78 -0.62
CA THR A 173 6.97 -14.32 -0.52
C THR A 173 7.80 -15.17 0.44
N ALA A 174 7.19 -15.90 1.37
CA ALA A 174 7.90 -16.83 2.26
C ALA A 174 8.70 -17.90 1.49
N GLY A 175 8.18 -18.37 0.35
CA GLY A 175 8.86 -19.35 -0.50
C GLY A 175 9.89 -18.74 -1.47
N MET A 176 10.04 -17.41 -1.51
CA MET A 176 10.92 -16.73 -2.45
C MET A 176 12.30 -16.47 -1.84
N ARG A 177 13.32 -16.39 -2.70
CA ARG A 177 14.65 -15.86 -2.35
C ARG A 177 14.67 -14.36 -2.57
N ALA A 178 15.16 -13.60 -1.60
CA ALA A 178 15.33 -12.15 -1.75
C ALA A 178 16.46 -11.86 -2.76
N ARG A 179 16.15 -11.02 -3.76
CA ARG A 179 17.11 -10.66 -4.82
C ARG A 179 17.63 -9.23 -4.69
N VAL A 180 16.92 -8.40 -3.95
CA VAL A 180 17.27 -6.98 -3.71
C VAL A 180 17.14 -6.63 -2.23
N GLY A 181 17.64 -5.47 -1.84
CA GLY A 181 17.56 -4.96 -0.48
C GLY A 181 18.44 -5.71 0.52
N ARG A 182 18.20 -5.47 1.82
CA ARG A 182 19.01 -6.05 2.91
C ARG A 182 18.90 -7.58 2.97
N ALA A 183 17.69 -8.11 2.80
CA ALA A 183 17.39 -9.53 2.87
C ALA A 183 18.16 -10.36 1.82
N SER A 184 18.55 -9.78 0.67
CA SER A 184 19.32 -10.49 -0.36
C SER A 184 20.70 -10.97 0.12
N ARG A 185 21.23 -10.37 1.18
CA ARG A 185 22.54 -10.76 1.78
C ARG A 185 22.45 -11.98 2.69
N LEU A 186 21.23 -12.42 3.03
CA LEU A 186 20.98 -13.51 3.97
C LEU A 186 20.91 -14.89 3.28
N GLY A 187 20.89 -14.93 1.92
CA GLY A 187 20.79 -16.18 1.17
C GLY A 187 19.52 -16.95 1.50
N ASP A 188 19.66 -18.25 1.76
CA ASP A 188 18.50 -19.13 2.04
C ASP A 188 17.87 -18.93 3.43
N ARG A 189 18.49 -18.16 4.31
CA ARG A 189 17.92 -17.85 5.63
C ARG A 189 16.60 -17.06 5.54
N VAL A 190 16.30 -16.43 4.40
CA VAL A 190 15.04 -15.72 4.19
C VAL A 190 13.87 -16.64 3.85
N LEU A 191 14.14 -17.90 3.54
CA LEU A 191 13.08 -18.87 3.21
C LEU A 191 12.25 -19.20 4.46
N GLY A 192 10.95 -19.33 4.29
CA GLY A 192 10.00 -19.55 5.37
C GLY A 192 9.48 -18.26 6.02
N HIS A 193 10.06 -17.10 5.72
CA HIS A 193 9.67 -15.82 6.29
C HIS A 193 9.07 -14.91 5.21
N PRO A 194 7.81 -14.45 5.36
CA PRO A 194 7.21 -13.46 4.45
C PRO A 194 7.98 -12.12 4.44
N ASP A 195 7.94 -11.41 3.32
CA ASP A 195 8.50 -10.06 3.24
C ASP A 195 7.65 -9.07 4.07
N PRO A 196 8.23 -8.35 5.05
CA PRO A 196 7.45 -7.44 5.90
C PRO A 196 6.83 -6.29 5.12
N GLY A 197 7.46 -5.82 4.03
CA GLY A 197 6.91 -4.79 3.15
C GLY A 197 5.69 -5.28 2.37
N ALA A 198 5.72 -6.52 1.86
CA ALA A 198 4.57 -7.14 1.20
C ALA A 198 3.40 -7.33 2.18
N VAL A 199 3.69 -7.76 3.42
CA VAL A 199 2.68 -7.92 4.46
C VAL A 199 2.06 -6.57 4.84
N SER A 200 2.87 -5.52 5.05
CA SER A 200 2.33 -4.19 5.38
C SER A 200 1.46 -3.62 4.26
N PHE A 201 1.82 -3.82 2.98
CA PHE A 201 0.95 -3.43 1.87
C PHE A 201 -0.37 -4.21 1.85
N SER A 202 -0.35 -5.51 2.16
CA SER A 202 -1.58 -6.31 2.25
C SER A 202 -2.51 -5.84 3.37
N ILE A 203 -1.95 -5.38 4.51
CA ILE A 203 -2.72 -4.77 5.60
C ILE A 203 -3.38 -3.46 5.14
N ILE A 204 -2.66 -2.63 4.40
CA ILE A 204 -3.20 -1.39 3.81
C ILE A 204 -4.40 -1.70 2.91
N MET A 205 -4.24 -2.64 1.97
CA MET A 205 -5.30 -3.03 1.04
C MET A 205 -6.52 -3.62 1.75
N ARG A 206 -6.29 -4.45 2.77
CA ARG A 206 -7.35 -5.03 3.60
C ARG A 206 -8.13 -3.94 4.33
N ALA A 207 -7.45 -3.02 5.01
CA ALA A 207 -8.10 -1.92 5.72
C ALA A 207 -8.92 -1.02 4.78
N MET A 208 -8.45 -0.77 3.56
CA MET A 208 -9.22 -0.03 2.55
C MET A 208 -10.50 -0.77 2.15
N ALA A 209 -10.43 -2.09 1.95
CA ALA A 209 -11.59 -2.91 1.58
C ALA A 209 -12.62 -2.97 2.73
N GLU A 210 -12.17 -3.26 3.95
CA GLU A 210 -13.00 -3.29 5.17
C GLU A 210 -13.76 -1.98 5.37
N TRP A 211 -13.08 -0.84 5.22
CA TRP A 211 -13.72 0.47 5.37
C TRP A 211 -14.85 0.70 4.36
N LEU A 212 -14.71 0.21 3.12
CA LEU A 212 -15.76 0.32 2.10
C LEU A 212 -16.92 -0.65 2.32
N GLU A 213 -16.68 -1.83 2.89
CA GLU A 213 -17.71 -2.84 3.19
C GLU A 213 -18.62 -2.40 4.36
N GLU A 214 -18.09 -1.60 5.30
CA GLU A 214 -18.85 -1.08 6.44
C GLU A 214 -19.79 0.09 6.09
N ARG A 215 -19.84 0.54 4.84
CA ARG A 215 -20.66 1.66 4.34
C ARG A 215 -21.87 1.22 3.54
#